data_23ca3a711fb3644fdcc9766852698778
#
_entry.id   23ca3a711fb3644fdcc9766852698778
#
_cell.length_a   1.000
_cell.length_b   1.000
_cell.length_c   1.000
_cell.angle_alpha   90.00
_cell.angle_beta   90.00
_cell.angle_gamma   90.00
#
_symmetry.space_group_name_H-M   'P 1'
#
loop_
_entity.id
_entity.type
_entity.pdbx_description
1 polymer ?
#
loop_
_entity_poly.entity_id
_entity_poly.type
_entity_poly.pdbx_seq_one_letter_code
_entity_poly.pdbx_strand_id
1 'polypeptide(L)'
;AIQSLKEQGIFVGLATGRGPFFVQSFMKDLDLDFAVTYNGQYIFSKEKIISATPIDKSSLREIIDYAKKHKKEIALGTETDIVGSHIMRFGMSKFSQWSSRFVPKGFTRYISHGFNRVVSKALPQQKKDLLDISREPIYQVVMLATPEETQAMEEYFPDLKFTRSSPYAADIINEDNSKLQ
;
A
#
# COMPACT_ATOMS: atom_id res chain seq x y z
N ALA A 1 7.85 -14.62 24.82
CA ALA A 1 9.00 -13.98 24.13
C ALA A 1 8.86 -12.44 24.15
N ILE A 2 7.79 -11.84 23.57
CA ILE A 2 7.62 -10.36 23.53
C ILE A 2 7.63 -9.79 24.96
N GLN A 3 6.80 -10.32 25.85
CA GLN A 3 6.73 -9.87 27.25
C GLN A 3 8.09 -9.92 27.96
N SER A 4 8.84 -11.00 27.76
CA SER A 4 10.17 -11.16 28.36
C SER A 4 11.21 -10.15 27.86
N LEU A 5 11.09 -9.69 26.60
CA LEU A 5 11.93 -8.61 26.07
C LEU A 5 11.56 -7.26 26.68
N LYS A 6 10.27 -6.99 26.83
CA LYS A 6 9.77 -5.75 27.45
C LYS A 6 10.16 -5.64 28.92
N GLU A 7 10.11 -6.72 29.67
CA GLU A 7 10.58 -6.79 31.07
C GLU A 7 12.06 -6.45 31.22
N GLN A 8 12.86 -6.62 30.15
CA GLN A 8 14.26 -6.23 30.07
C GLN A 8 14.45 -4.78 29.54
N GLY A 9 13.37 -4.02 29.36
CA GLY A 9 13.41 -2.65 28.85
C GLY A 9 13.63 -2.55 27.33
N ILE A 10 13.43 -3.65 26.59
CA ILE A 10 13.60 -3.67 25.14
C ILE A 10 12.29 -3.27 24.48
N PHE A 11 12.32 -2.23 23.63
CA PHE A 11 11.16 -1.84 22.82
C PHE A 11 10.92 -2.84 21.69
N VAL A 12 9.68 -3.28 21.55
CA VAL A 12 9.25 -4.25 20.53
C VAL A 12 8.24 -3.63 19.60
N GLY A 13 8.54 -3.61 18.30
CA GLY A 13 7.68 -3.00 17.28
C GLY A 13 7.38 -3.93 16.11
N LEU A 14 6.49 -3.47 15.23
CA LEU A 14 6.10 -4.12 13.98
C LEU A 14 6.54 -3.26 12.79
N ALA A 15 7.17 -3.84 11.78
CA ALA A 15 7.49 -3.18 10.52
C ALA A 15 6.76 -3.86 9.35
N THR A 16 6.04 -3.08 8.54
CA THR A 16 5.21 -3.59 7.45
C THR A 16 5.00 -2.57 6.33
N GLY A 17 4.67 -3.05 5.11
CA GLY A 17 4.17 -2.19 4.03
C GLY A 17 2.67 -1.88 4.13
N ARG A 18 1.94 -2.47 5.10
CA ARG A 18 0.52 -2.21 5.31
C ARG A 18 0.29 -0.87 6.01
N GLY A 19 -0.92 -0.32 5.87
CA GLY A 19 -1.33 0.91 6.54
C GLY A 19 -1.57 0.75 8.04
N PRO A 20 -1.60 1.88 8.78
CA PRO A 20 -1.73 1.91 10.24
C PRO A 20 -2.96 1.16 10.74
N PHE A 21 -4.10 1.34 10.10
CA PHE A 21 -5.37 0.72 10.50
C PHE A 21 -5.36 -0.82 10.45
N PHE A 22 -4.49 -1.43 9.60
CA PHE A 22 -4.34 -2.89 9.57
C PHE A 22 -3.57 -3.44 10.76
N VAL A 23 -2.73 -2.64 11.41
CA VAL A 23 -1.83 -3.11 12.46
C VAL A 23 -2.31 -2.77 13.87
N GLN A 24 -3.36 -1.96 14.01
CA GLN A 24 -3.88 -1.54 15.32
C GLN A 24 -4.26 -2.71 16.23
N SER A 25 -4.90 -3.76 15.68
CA SER A 25 -5.22 -4.96 16.45
C SER A 25 -3.96 -5.68 16.95
N PHE A 26 -2.95 -5.83 16.07
CA PHE A 26 -1.68 -6.45 16.45
C PHE A 26 -0.93 -5.64 17.51
N MET A 27 -0.94 -4.30 17.39
CA MET A 27 -0.36 -3.41 18.41
C MET A 27 -0.97 -3.67 19.79
N LYS A 28 -2.29 -3.82 19.83
CA LYS A 28 -3.03 -4.08 21.07
C LYS A 28 -2.83 -5.51 21.57
N ASP A 29 -3.03 -6.51 20.70
CA ASP A 29 -3.07 -7.94 21.10
C ASP A 29 -1.69 -8.45 21.53
N LEU A 30 -0.62 -7.92 20.92
CA LEU A 30 0.76 -8.29 21.22
C LEU A 30 1.45 -7.27 22.15
N ASP A 31 0.74 -6.24 22.58
CA ASP A 31 1.28 -5.17 23.45
C ASP A 31 2.56 -4.54 22.86
N LEU A 32 2.59 -4.26 21.55
CA LEU A 32 3.75 -3.67 20.88
C LEU A 32 3.91 -2.20 21.24
N ASP A 33 5.15 -1.70 21.24
CA ASP A 33 5.48 -0.34 21.65
C ASP A 33 5.33 0.66 20.49
N PHE A 34 5.64 0.23 19.27
CA PHE A 34 5.53 1.06 18.06
C PHE A 34 5.24 0.23 16.81
N ALA A 35 4.84 0.91 15.74
CA ALA A 35 4.72 0.33 14.41
C ALA A 35 5.33 1.23 13.34
N VAL A 36 6.04 0.62 12.40
CA VAL A 36 6.55 1.21 11.16
C VAL A 36 5.67 0.69 10.03
N THR A 37 4.89 1.57 9.42
CA THR A 37 3.89 1.23 8.41
C THR A 37 4.15 1.95 7.09
N TYR A 38 3.46 1.54 6.01
CA TYR A 38 3.66 2.09 4.68
C TYR A 38 5.15 2.13 4.27
N ASN A 39 5.88 1.03 4.52
CA ASN A 39 7.30 0.91 4.18
C ASN A 39 8.20 2.01 4.82
N GLY A 40 7.81 2.57 5.98
CA GLY A 40 8.55 3.61 6.69
C GLY A 40 7.93 4.99 6.62
N GLN A 41 6.91 5.21 5.78
CA GLN A 41 6.29 6.53 5.60
C GLN A 41 5.46 6.98 6.80
N TYR A 42 5.00 6.06 7.65
CA TYR A 42 4.19 6.38 8.83
C TYR A 42 4.61 5.51 10.01
N ILE A 43 5.11 6.14 11.05
CA ILE A 43 5.63 5.51 12.27
C ILE A 43 4.88 6.06 13.46
N PHE A 44 4.33 5.19 14.30
CA PHE A 44 3.57 5.60 15.47
C PHE A 44 3.77 4.65 16.65
N SER A 45 3.57 5.16 17.85
CA SER A 45 3.47 4.41 19.10
C SER A 45 2.03 4.37 19.59
N LYS A 46 1.80 3.78 20.75
CA LYS A 46 0.48 3.83 21.41
C LYS A 46 0.03 5.24 21.78
N GLU A 47 0.98 6.17 21.94
CA GLU A 47 0.72 7.50 22.50
C GLU A 47 0.76 8.60 21.45
N LYS A 48 1.59 8.44 20.41
CA LYS A 48 1.85 9.51 19.45
C LYS A 48 2.33 9.01 18.09
N ILE A 49 2.16 9.85 17.09
CA ILE A 49 2.83 9.73 15.81
C ILE A 49 4.31 10.12 16.02
N ILE A 50 5.22 9.24 15.64
CA ILE A 50 6.68 9.45 15.75
C ILE A 50 7.19 10.15 14.49
N SER A 51 6.76 9.67 13.32
CA SER A 51 7.12 10.24 12.02
C SER A 51 5.99 10.00 11.02
N ALA A 52 5.73 10.97 10.17
CA ALA A 52 4.74 10.87 9.12
C ALA A 52 5.21 11.67 7.90
N THR A 53 5.56 10.99 6.83
CA THR A 53 6.10 11.59 5.60
C THR A 53 5.20 11.27 4.43
N PRO A 54 4.16 12.09 4.18
CA PRO A 54 3.27 11.89 3.04
C PRO A 54 4.00 12.16 1.72
N ILE A 55 3.54 11.53 0.66
CA ILE A 55 3.95 11.86 -0.71
C ILE A 55 3.54 13.33 -0.97
N ASP A 56 4.45 14.09 -1.54
CA ASP A 56 4.15 15.49 -1.85
C ASP A 56 3.02 15.61 -2.90
N LYS A 57 2.33 16.76 -2.89
CA LYS A 57 1.13 16.94 -3.71
C LYS A 57 1.40 17.01 -5.20
N SER A 58 2.60 17.43 -5.61
CA SER A 58 3.01 17.46 -7.02
C SER A 58 3.22 16.05 -7.52
N SER A 59 4.06 15.26 -6.85
CA SER A 59 4.32 13.86 -7.17
C SER A 59 3.03 13.01 -7.14
N LEU A 60 2.16 13.24 -6.15
CA LEU A 60 0.88 12.56 -6.10
C LEU A 60 0.00 12.84 -7.32
N ARG A 61 -0.06 14.09 -7.78
CA ARG A 61 -0.80 14.47 -9.00
C ARG A 61 -0.21 13.79 -10.23
N GLU A 62 1.10 13.82 -10.38
CA GLU A 62 1.78 13.15 -11.49
C GLU A 62 1.51 11.64 -11.52
N ILE A 63 1.53 10.97 -10.37
CA ILE A 63 1.16 9.54 -10.24
C ILE A 63 -0.29 9.31 -10.69
N ILE A 64 -1.23 10.16 -10.22
CA ILE A 64 -2.65 10.06 -10.59
C ILE A 64 -2.85 10.28 -12.09
N ASP A 65 -2.19 11.27 -12.67
CA ASP A 65 -2.31 11.58 -14.10
C ASP A 65 -1.66 10.48 -14.96
N TYR A 66 -0.53 9.95 -14.54
CA TYR A 66 0.08 8.78 -15.14
C TYR A 66 -0.87 7.58 -15.13
N ALA A 67 -1.47 7.29 -13.97
CA ALA A 67 -2.42 6.20 -13.82
C ALA A 67 -3.64 6.37 -14.74
N LYS A 68 -4.20 7.58 -14.82
CA LYS A 68 -5.31 7.91 -15.74
C LYS A 68 -4.91 7.72 -17.19
N LYS A 69 -3.76 8.26 -17.61
CA LYS A 69 -3.23 8.17 -18.98
C LYS A 69 -3.01 6.73 -19.41
N HIS A 70 -2.44 5.92 -18.53
CA HIS A 70 -2.09 4.52 -18.81
C HIS A 70 -3.19 3.53 -18.38
N LYS A 71 -4.36 4.02 -17.95
CA LYS A 71 -5.51 3.20 -17.49
C LYS A 71 -5.11 2.21 -16.39
N LYS A 72 -4.28 2.66 -15.46
CA LYS A 72 -3.83 1.88 -14.31
C LYS A 72 -4.79 2.05 -13.14
N GLU A 73 -5.01 0.96 -12.40
CA GLU A 73 -5.74 0.98 -11.16
C GLU A 73 -4.80 1.36 -10.02
N ILE A 74 -5.24 2.30 -9.19
CA ILE A 74 -4.47 2.76 -8.03
C ILE A 74 -5.31 2.78 -6.76
N ALA A 75 -4.64 2.64 -5.63
CA ALA A 75 -5.18 2.86 -4.31
C ALA A 75 -4.25 3.78 -3.52
N LEU A 76 -4.82 4.71 -2.79
CA LEU A 76 -4.14 5.74 -2.00
C LEU A 76 -4.25 5.38 -0.53
N GLY A 77 -3.12 5.23 0.15
CA GLY A 77 -3.04 4.92 1.57
C GLY A 77 -3.04 6.18 2.42
N THR A 78 -4.09 6.38 3.21
CA THR A 78 -4.21 7.43 4.23
C THR A 78 -3.87 6.87 5.61
N GLU A 79 -3.91 7.71 6.64
CA GLU A 79 -3.77 7.26 8.02
C GLU A 79 -4.86 6.26 8.42
N THR A 80 -6.08 6.47 7.98
CA THR A 80 -7.27 5.77 8.50
C THR A 80 -7.83 4.71 7.54
N ASP A 81 -7.54 4.79 6.24
CA ASP A 81 -8.14 3.90 5.23
C ASP A 81 -7.25 3.78 3.98
N ILE A 82 -7.64 2.90 3.08
CA ILE A 82 -7.16 2.86 1.71
C ILE A 82 -8.30 3.29 0.79
N VAL A 83 -8.06 4.33 0.04
CA VAL A 83 -9.03 4.93 -0.88
C VAL A 83 -8.56 4.67 -2.31
N GLY A 84 -9.44 4.16 -3.17
CA GLY A 84 -9.07 3.86 -4.56
C GLY A 84 -10.05 2.93 -5.23
N SER A 85 -9.63 2.28 -6.31
CA SER A 85 -10.52 1.41 -7.06
C SER A 85 -11.08 0.28 -6.19
N HIS A 86 -12.34 -0.06 -6.42
CA HIS A 86 -13.03 -1.13 -5.69
C HIS A 86 -12.30 -2.48 -5.79
N ILE A 87 -11.56 -2.73 -6.86
CA ILE A 87 -10.80 -3.95 -7.09
C ILE A 87 -9.66 -4.09 -6.09
N MET A 88 -8.94 -3.00 -5.82
CA MET A 88 -7.86 -3.04 -4.85
C MET A 88 -8.38 -3.14 -3.41
N ARG A 89 -9.50 -2.49 -3.08
CA ARG A 89 -10.17 -2.67 -1.79
C ARG A 89 -10.62 -4.12 -1.56
N PHE A 90 -11.12 -4.78 -2.59
CA PHE A 90 -11.55 -6.19 -2.52
C PHE A 90 -10.36 -7.15 -2.40
N GLY A 91 -9.28 -6.91 -3.14
CA GLY A 91 -8.06 -7.74 -3.09
C GLY A 91 -7.27 -7.60 -1.80
N MET A 92 -7.36 -6.45 -1.12
CA MET A 92 -6.67 -6.18 0.15
C MET A 92 -7.53 -6.55 1.38
N SER A 93 -8.83 -6.80 1.21
CA SER A 93 -9.71 -7.28 2.28
C SER A 93 -9.63 -8.81 2.43
N LYS A 94 -10.46 -9.39 3.28
CA LYS A 94 -10.50 -10.83 3.66
C LYS A 94 -10.37 -11.86 2.51
N PHE A 95 -10.51 -11.44 1.25
CA PHE A 95 -10.37 -12.32 0.09
C PHE A 95 -8.92 -12.77 -0.15
N SER A 96 -7.92 -11.95 0.19
CA SER A 96 -6.50 -12.37 0.05
C SER A 96 -6.12 -13.48 1.02
N GLN A 97 -6.77 -13.56 2.17
CA GLN A 97 -6.56 -14.67 3.13
C GLN A 97 -7.26 -15.96 2.71
N TRP A 98 -8.37 -15.86 1.99
CA TRP A 98 -9.15 -17.04 1.57
C TRP A 98 -8.67 -17.59 0.23
N SER A 99 -8.25 -16.74 -0.72
CA SER A 99 -7.84 -17.17 -2.06
C SER A 99 -6.47 -17.85 -2.11
N SER A 100 -5.55 -17.57 -1.17
CA SER A 100 -4.23 -18.23 -1.11
C SER A 100 -4.33 -19.75 -0.90
N ARG A 101 -5.48 -20.23 -0.44
CA ARG A 101 -5.72 -21.67 -0.15
C ARG A 101 -6.37 -22.42 -1.30
N PHE A 102 -6.95 -21.72 -2.32
CA PHE A 102 -7.80 -22.33 -3.35
C PHE A 102 -7.45 -22.00 -4.80
N VAL A 103 -6.43 -21.17 -5.07
CA VAL A 103 -6.03 -20.87 -6.45
C VAL A 103 -5.03 -21.91 -6.93
N PRO A 104 -5.37 -22.79 -7.89
CA PRO A 104 -4.42 -23.73 -8.49
C PRO A 104 -3.26 -22.96 -9.14
N LYS A 105 -2.03 -23.43 -8.93
CA LYS A 105 -0.77 -22.81 -9.44
C LYS A 105 -0.72 -22.56 -10.96
N GLY A 106 -1.67 -23.09 -11.72
CA GLY A 106 -1.78 -22.87 -13.18
C GLY A 106 -2.66 -21.68 -13.60
N PHE A 107 -3.47 -21.13 -12.68
CA PHE A 107 -4.44 -20.09 -13.03
C PHE A 107 -3.85 -18.66 -13.04
N THR A 108 -2.68 -18.50 -12.44
CA THR A 108 -1.99 -17.21 -12.31
C THR A 108 -1.52 -16.63 -13.65
N ARG A 109 -1.26 -17.46 -14.64
CA ARG A 109 -0.79 -17.02 -15.97
C ARG A 109 -1.90 -16.44 -16.85
N TYR A 110 -3.17 -16.78 -16.57
CA TYR A 110 -4.34 -16.28 -17.31
C TYR A 110 -4.88 -14.96 -16.74
N ILE A 111 -4.60 -14.65 -15.47
CA ILE A 111 -5.10 -13.46 -14.80
C ILE A 111 -4.39 -12.19 -15.29
N SER A 112 -3.11 -12.26 -15.70
CA SER A 112 -2.32 -11.08 -16.04
C SER A 112 -2.77 -10.31 -17.29
N HIS A 113 -3.36 -10.96 -18.28
CA HIS A 113 -3.79 -10.30 -19.53
C HIS A 113 -5.31 -10.15 -19.69
N GLY A 114 -6.10 -11.02 -19.07
CA GLY A 114 -7.57 -10.99 -19.15
C GLY A 114 -8.23 -10.20 -18.04
N PHE A 115 -7.65 -10.16 -16.86
CA PHE A 115 -8.24 -9.58 -15.67
C PHE A 115 -8.44 -8.07 -15.80
N ASN A 116 -7.44 -7.33 -16.30
CA ASN A 116 -7.56 -5.88 -16.53
C ASN A 116 -8.68 -5.51 -17.53
N ARG A 117 -8.97 -6.38 -18.48
CA ARG A 117 -9.97 -6.10 -19.54
C ARG A 117 -11.39 -6.46 -19.13
N VAL A 118 -11.57 -7.45 -18.29
CA VAL A 118 -12.90 -7.93 -17.84
C VAL A 118 -13.37 -7.13 -16.62
N VAL A 119 -12.47 -6.81 -15.71
CA VAL A 119 -12.83 -6.14 -14.45
C VAL A 119 -13.06 -4.65 -14.64
N SER A 120 -12.36 -3.99 -15.57
CA SER A 120 -12.62 -2.59 -15.91
C SER A 120 -13.98 -2.34 -16.56
N LYS A 121 -14.64 -3.40 -17.09
CA LYS A 121 -15.99 -3.31 -17.68
C LYS A 121 -17.13 -3.68 -16.73
N ALA A 122 -16.86 -4.36 -15.63
CA ALA A 122 -17.87 -4.98 -14.79
C ALA A 122 -18.24 -4.22 -13.52
N LEU A 123 -17.47 -3.19 -13.13
CA LEU A 123 -17.73 -2.45 -11.88
C LEU A 123 -18.05 -0.98 -12.16
N PRO A 124 -19.16 -0.45 -11.59
CA PRO A 124 -19.49 0.96 -11.71
C PRO A 124 -18.35 1.78 -11.06
N GLN A 125 -17.75 2.65 -11.85
CA GLN A 125 -16.85 3.69 -11.37
C GLN A 125 -17.64 4.61 -10.43
N GLN A 126 -17.55 4.41 -9.13
CA GLN A 126 -17.84 5.52 -8.23
C GLN A 126 -16.68 6.52 -8.42
N LYS A 127 -16.98 7.55 -9.19
CA LYS A 127 -16.20 8.78 -9.31
C LYS A 127 -16.25 9.56 -7.98
N LYS A 128 -15.63 9.05 -6.92
CA LYS A 128 -14.99 9.96 -5.98
C LYS A 128 -13.75 10.45 -6.71
N ASP A 129 -13.73 11.72 -7.02
CA ASP A 129 -12.61 12.32 -7.73
C ASP A 129 -11.36 12.05 -6.89
N LEU A 130 -10.40 11.30 -7.45
CA LEU A 130 -9.13 11.01 -6.75
C LEU A 130 -8.43 12.31 -6.34
N LEU A 131 -8.75 13.42 -7.03
CA LEU A 131 -8.30 14.77 -6.70
C LEU A 131 -8.96 15.32 -5.41
N ASP A 132 -10.20 14.95 -5.09
CA ASP A 132 -10.84 15.32 -3.82
C ASP A 132 -10.26 14.54 -2.63
N ILE A 133 -9.81 13.32 -2.88
CA ILE A 133 -9.16 12.47 -1.87
C ILE A 133 -7.76 12.97 -1.56
N SER A 134 -7.08 13.62 -2.50
CA SER A 134 -5.74 14.22 -2.32
C SER A 134 -5.71 15.41 -1.33
N ARG A 135 -6.84 15.74 -0.68
CA ARG A 135 -6.88 16.70 0.42
C ARG A 135 -6.28 16.13 1.71
N GLU A 136 -6.40 14.80 1.90
CA GLU A 136 -5.76 14.10 3.01
C GLU A 136 -4.30 13.77 2.68
N PRO A 137 -3.42 13.66 3.70
CA PRO A 137 -2.06 13.17 3.49
C PRO A 137 -2.07 11.72 2.98
N ILE A 138 -1.38 11.47 1.86
CA ILE A 138 -1.23 10.13 1.27
C ILE A 138 0.20 9.66 1.52
N TYR A 139 0.32 8.50 2.15
CA TYR A 139 1.61 7.95 2.57
C TYR A 139 2.15 6.87 1.62
N GLN A 140 1.28 6.24 0.85
CA GLN A 140 1.63 5.22 -0.12
C GLN A 140 0.60 5.18 -1.23
N VAL A 141 1.08 5.01 -2.47
CA VAL A 141 0.21 4.67 -3.59
C VAL A 141 0.50 3.24 -4.00
N VAL A 142 -0.52 2.41 -4.09
CA VAL A 142 -0.42 1.06 -4.65
C VAL A 142 -0.95 1.10 -6.07
N MET A 143 -0.16 0.66 -7.04
CA MET A 143 -0.55 0.63 -8.46
C MET A 143 -0.47 -0.78 -9.00
N LEU A 144 -1.51 -1.23 -9.73
CA LEU A 144 -1.45 -2.51 -10.44
C LEU A 144 -0.47 -2.39 -11.61
N ALA A 145 0.62 -3.13 -11.53
CA ALA A 145 1.69 -3.13 -12.52
C ALA A 145 2.45 -4.45 -12.53
N THR A 146 2.93 -4.84 -13.71
CA THR A 146 3.90 -5.96 -13.86
C THR A 146 5.31 -5.50 -13.42
N PRO A 147 6.28 -6.41 -13.24
CA PRO A 147 7.66 -6.04 -12.98
C PRO A 147 8.26 -5.10 -14.06
N GLU A 148 8.00 -5.40 -15.32
CA GLU A 148 8.49 -4.62 -16.45
C GLU A 148 7.90 -3.21 -16.48
N GLU A 149 6.59 -3.10 -16.20
CA GLU A 149 5.91 -1.81 -16.06
C GLU A 149 6.43 -1.01 -14.87
N THR A 150 6.80 -1.69 -13.77
CA THR A 150 7.39 -1.04 -12.59
C THR A 150 8.74 -0.43 -12.94
N GLN A 151 9.58 -1.15 -13.65
CA GLN A 151 10.88 -0.64 -14.11
C GLN A 151 10.72 0.61 -14.98
N ALA A 152 9.77 0.62 -15.92
CA ALA A 152 9.49 1.80 -16.73
C ALA A 152 8.97 2.98 -15.89
N MET A 153 8.23 2.72 -14.80
CA MET A 153 7.79 3.77 -13.87
C MET A 153 8.93 4.31 -13.00
N GLU A 154 9.88 3.47 -12.58
CA GLU A 154 11.09 3.91 -11.86
C GLU A 154 11.91 4.90 -12.69
N GLU A 155 12.04 4.67 -14.00
CA GLU A 155 12.70 5.60 -14.91
C GLU A 155 11.91 6.91 -15.09
N TYR A 156 10.58 6.84 -15.06
CA TYR A 156 9.70 8.00 -15.23
C TYR A 156 9.61 8.88 -13.96
N PHE A 157 9.69 8.26 -12.77
CA PHE A 157 9.60 8.92 -11.47
C PHE A 157 10.88 8.71 -10.64
N PRO A 158 11.99 9.37 -10.98
CA PRO A 158 13.29 9.13 -10.34
C PRO A 158 13.34 9.51 -8.85
N ASP A 159 12.46 10.38 -8.39
CA ASP A 159 12.38 10.84 -6.99
C ASP A 159 11.45 9.98 -6.11
N LEU A 160 10.92 8.88 -6.68
CA LEU A 160 10.03 7.97 -5.97
C LEU A 160 10.63 6.57 -5.90
N LYS A 161 10.38 5.90 -4.79
CA LYS A 161 10.80 4.52 -4.60
C LYS A 161 9.64 3.57 -4.86
N PHE A 162 9.94 2.52 -5.63
CA PHE A 162 9.02 1.46 -5.93
C PHE A 162 9.41 0.20 -5.16
N THR A 163 8.47 -0.40 -4.45
CA THR A 163 8.65 -1.68 -3.78
C THR A 163 7.55 -2.64 -4.22
N ARG A 164 7.82 -3.93 -4.14
CA ARG A 164 6.86 -4.96 -4.57
C ARG A 164 6.71 -6.01 -3.49
N SER A 165 5.51 -6.15 -2.98
CA SER A 165 5.09 -7.28 -2.11
C SER A 165 4.32 -8.36 -2.88
N SER A 166 4.00 -8.09 -4.16
CA SER A 166 3.19 -8.94 -5.03
C SER A 166 3.70 -8.85 -6.47
N PRO A 167 3.59 -9.92 -7.28
CA PRO A 167 3.92 -9.85 -8.71
C PRO A 167 2.98 -8.95 -9.53
N TYR A 168 1.86 -8.49 -8.95
CA TYR A 168 0.81 -7.77 -9.65
C TYR A 168 0.68 -6.30 -9.25
N ALA A 169 1.40 -5.86 -8.24
CA ALA A 169 1.30 -4.49 -7.74
C ALA A 169 2.65 -3.95 -7.30
N ALA A 170 2.84 -2.66 -7.50
CA ALA A 170 3.94 -1.87 -6.96
C ALA A 170 3.41 -0.90 -5.89
N ASP A 171 4.16 -0.78 -4.80
CA ASP A 171 3.96 0.21 -3.76
C ASP A 171 4.89 1.39 -4.07
N ILE A 172 4.34 2.58 -4.23
CA ILE A 172 5.04 3.82 -4.55
C ILE A 172 5.11 4.66 -3.28
N ILE A 173 6.30 5.05 -2.89
CA ILE A 173 6.61 5.84 -1.68
C ILE A 173 7.69 6.88 -1.99
N ASN A 174 7.96 7.81 -1.05
CA ASN A 174 9.11 8.70 -1.15
C ASN A 174 10.42 7.89 -1.10
N GLU A 175 11.44 8.33 -1.83
CA GLU A 175 12.73 7.64 -1.90
C GLU A 175 13.46 7.61 -0.55
N ASP A 176 13.46 8.73 0.18
CA ASP A 176 14.26 8.92 1.39
C ASP A 176 13.78 8.13 2.62
N ASN A 177 12.64 7.44 2.52
CA ASN A 177 12.07 6.68 3.63
C ASN A 177 12.13 5.18 3.41
N SER A 178 12.80 4.47 4.29
CA SER A 178 12.80 3.01 4.32
C SER A 178 12.54 2.50 5.75
N LYS A 179 12.12 1.24 5.85
CA LYS A 179 11.92 0.56 7.15
C LYS A 179 13.18 0.47 8.00
N LEU A 180 14.33 0.81 7.43
CA LEU A 180 15.66 0.67 8.02
C LEU A 180 16.32 2.01 8.42
N GLN A 181 15.58 3.12 8.35
CA GLN A 181 16.06 4.40 8.89
C GLN A 181 15.83 4.49 10.39
#